data_33bc26f1939d9efaa85f152da96353d8
#
_entry.id   33bc26f1939d9efaa85f152da96353d8
#
_cell.length_a   1.000
_cell.length_b   1.000
_cell.length_c   1.000
_cell.angle_alpha   90.00
_cell.angle_beta   90.00
_cell.angle_gamma   90.00
#
_symmetry.space_group_name_H-M   'P 1'
#
loop_
_entity.id
_entity.type
_entity.pdbx_description
1 polymer ?
#
loop_
_entity_poly.entity_id
_entity_poly.type
_entity_poly.pdbx_seq_one_letter_code
_entity_poly.pdbx_strand_id
1 'polypeptide(L)' 'MRDVIMQPGSKTMGPPMENAMVCHITEGELQIDQEGKTFTAKKNFVWTCNKNTKEQASNVSNAVGIMRITDLMA' A
#
# COMPACT_ATOMS: atom_id res chain seq x y z
N MET A 1 -11.41 0.31 7.90
CA MET A 1 -11.04 -0.39 6.64
C MET A 1 -11.41 0.47 5.45
N ARG A 2 -10.52 0.61 4.49
CA ARG A 2 -10.78 1.39 3.30
C ARG A 2 -10.06 0.78 2.11
N ASP A 3 -10.55 1.06 0.91
CA ASP A 3 -9.92 0.61 -0.33
C ASP A 3 -9.33 1.81 -1.05
N VAL A 4 -8.09 1.68 -1.48
CA VAL A 4 -7.41 2.67 -2.29
C VAL A 4 -7.32 2.12 -3.70
N ILE A 5 -7.94 2.82 -4.65
CA ILE A 5 -7.94 2.43 -6.06
C ILE A 5 -6.86 3.24 -6.77
N MET A 6 -5.91 2.56 -7.39
CA MET A 6 -4.80 3.20 -8.06
C MET A 6 -4.81 2.92 -9.55
N GLN A 7 -4.90 4.00 -10.32
CA GLN A 7 -4.83 3.92 -11.77
C GLN A 7 -3.39 3.59 -12.21
N PRO A 8 -3.22 3.00 -13.40
CA PRO A 8 -1.88 2.78 -13.92
C PRO A 8 -1.08 4.08 -13.97
N GLY A 9 0.15 4.02 -13.51
CA GLY A 9 1.05 5.16 -13.47
C GLY A 9 0.87 6.09 -12.29
N SER A 10 -0.11 5.85 -11.42
CA SER A 10 -0.31 6.68 -10.23
C SER A 10 0.53 6.21 -9.06
N LYS A 11 0.71 7.09 -8.09
CA LYS A 11 1.41 6.76 -6.86
C LYS A 11 0.86 7.57 -5.71
N THR A 12 0.96 7.02 -4.51
CA THR A 12 0.56 7.72 -3.30
C THR A 12 1.80 8.21 -2.58
N MET A 13 1.69 9.41 -2.01
CA MET A 13 2.69 9.96 -1.11
C MET A 13 1.96 10.45 0.10
N GLY A 14 2.33 9.94 1.27
CA GLY A 14 1.64 10.33 2.48
C GLY A 14 2.60 10.64 3.60
N PRO A 15 2.13 11.34 4.63
CA PRO A 15 2.91 11.55 5.84
C PRO A 15 3.16 10.22 6.55
N PRO A 16 4.08 10.19 7.53
CA PRO A 16 4.25 8.99 8.36
C PRO A 16 2.91 8.58 8.98
N MET A 17 2.69 7.30 9.09
CA MET A 17 1.44 6.76 9.60
C MET A 17 1.29 6.99 11.10
N GLU A 18 0.11 7.44 11.51
CA GLU A 18 -0.16 7.65 12.93
C GLU A 18 -0.44 6.33 13.66
N ASN A 19 -0.95 5.35 12.96
CA ASN A 19 -1.31 4.04 13.52
C ASN A 19 -0.73 2.94 12.65
N ALA A 20 -0.52 1.78 13.25
CA ALA A 20 -0.16 0.60 12.48
C ALA A 20 -1.32 0.19 11.57
N MET A 21 -1.00 -0.39 10.43
CA MET A 21 -1.98 -0.81 9.44
C MET A 21 -1.65 -2.16 8.87
N VAL A 22 -2.70 -2.87 8.43
CA VAL A 22 -2.57 -4.06 7.60
C VAL A 22 -3.00 -3.68 6.19
N CYS A 23 -2.16 -3.96 5.22
CA CYS A 23 -2.43 -3.68 3.82
C CYS A 23 -2.56 -4.97 3.04
N HIS A 24 -3.55 -5.03 2.15
CA HIS A 24 -3.84 -6.22 1.37
C HIS A 24 -4.16 -5.80 -0.07
N ILE A 25 -3.46 -6.39 -1.02
CA ILE A 25 -3.76 -6.15 -2.43
C ILE A 25 -4.92 -7.06 -2.84
N THR A 26 -6.05 -6.46 -3.14
CA THR A 26 -7.25 -7.21 -3.53
C THR A 26 -7.36 -7.36 -5.04
N GLU A 27 -6.69 -6.49 -5.81
CA GLU A 27 -6.71 -6.55 -7.27
C GLU A 27 -5.43 -5.94 -7.83
N GLY A 28 -4.91 -6.51 -8.91
CA GLY A 28 -3.72 -5.99 -9.57
C GLY A 28 -2.44 -6.19 -8.77
N GLU A 29 -1.49 -5.28 -8.96
CA GLU A 29 -0.24 -5.29 -8.21
C GLU A 29 0.26 -3.86 -8.04
N LEU A 30 0.97 -3.62 -6.97
CA LEU A 30 1.54 -2.31 -6.67
C LEU A 30 2.99 -2.48 -6.23
N GLN A 31 3.81 -1.48 -6.53
CA GLN A 31 5.16 -1.40 -6.01
C GLN A 31 5.12 -0.60 -4.71
N ILE A 32 5.61 -1.20 -3.64
CA ILE A 32 5.60 -0.59 -2.32
C ILE A 32 7.01 -0.19 -1.94
N ASP A 33 7.18 1.07 -1.56
CA ASP A 33 8.43 1.61 -1.06
C ASP A 33 8.23 1.95 0.42
N GLN A 34 8.95 1.27 1.29
CA GLN A 34 8.79 1.39 2.73
C GLN A 34 10.16 1.50 3.38
N GLU A 35 10.46 2.67 3.93
CA GLU A 35 11.71 2.94 4.64
C GLU A 35 12.96 2.52 3.87
N GLY A 36 13.02 2.86 2.58
CA GLY A 36 14.17 2.54 1.74
C GLY A 36 14.16 1.12 1.19
N LYS A 37 13.15 0.33 1.50
CA LYS A 37 12.97 -1.00 0.95
C LYS A 37 11.84 -0.98 -0.07
N THR A 38 12.05 -1.61 -1.22
CA THR A 38 11.06 -1.67 -2.27
C THR A 38 10.71 -3.12 -2.56
N PHE A 39 9.42 -3.41 -2.63
CA PHE A 39 8.95 -4.74 -3.01
C PHE A 39 7.68 -4.62 -3.84
N THR A 40 7.36 -5.67 -4.60
CA THR A 40 6.15 -5.73 -5.39
C THR A 40 5.09 -6.51 -4.63
N ALA A 41 3.96 -5.87 -4.36
CA ALA A 41 2.81 -6.51 -3.71
C ALA A 41 1.83 -6.92 -4.79
N LYS A 42 1.65 -8.22 -4.96
CA LYS A 42 0.72 -8.78 -5.94
C LYS A 42 -0.62 -9.10 -5.29
N LYS A 43 -1.60 -9.47 -6.11
CA LYS A 43 -2.92 -9.87 -5.63
C LYS A 43 -2.79 -10.89 -4.50
N ASN A 44 -3.54 -10.69 -3.43
CA ASN A 44 -3.56 -11.51 -2.22
C ASN A 44 -2.33 -11.37 -1.33
N PHE A 45 -1.40 -10.46 -1.67
CA PHE A 45 -0.27 -10.18 -0.80
C PHE A 45 -0.72 -9.31 0.37
N VAL A 46 -0.31 -9.67 1.58
CA VAL A 46 -0.66 -8.95 2.80
C VAL A 46 0.63 -8.55 3.52
N TRP A 47 0.70 -7.32 3.96
CA TRP A 47 1.84 -6.86 4.76
C TRP A 47 1.34 -5.88 5.83
N THR A 48 2.20 -5.63 6.80
CA THR A 48 1.89 -4.69 7.87
C THR A 48 2.80 -3.48 7.80
N CYS A 49 2.28 -2.33 8.22
CA CYS A 49 3.04 -1.10 8.35
C CYS A 49 2.98 -0.65 9.79
N ASN A 50 4.15 -0.38 10.36
CA ASN A 50 4.23 0.07 11.74
C ASN A 50 3.94 1.56 11.85
N LYS A 51 3.57 1.98 13.06
CA LYS A 51 3.39 3.39 13.36
C LYS A 51 4.66 4.17 13.02
N ASN A 52 4.50 5.38 12.48
CA ASN A 52 5.57 6.29 12.08
C ASN A 52 6.40 5.80 10.88
N THR A 53 5.92 4.83 10.14
CA THR A 53 6.58 4.34 8.94
C THR A 53 6.15 5.17 7.74
N LYS A 54 7.13 5.61 6.93
CA LYS A 54 6.84 6.26 5.66
C LYS A 54 6.69 5.19 4.59
N GLU A 55 5.58 5.25 3.87
CA GLU A 55 5.30 4.30 2.81
C GLU A 55 4.79 5.02 1.58
N GLN A 56 5.23 4.55 0.43
CA GLN A 56 4.74 5.02 -0.86
C GLN A 56 4.33 3.82 -1.70
N ALA A 57 3.13 3.88 -2.27
CA ALA A 57 2.65 2.87 -3.18
C ALA A 57 2.61 3.45 -4.59
N SER A 58 3.05 2.68 -5.57
CA SER A 58 3.06 3.10 -6.98
C SER A 58 2.45 1.99 -7.83
N ASN A 59 1.61 2.37 -8.78
CA ASN A 59 1.08 1.42 -9.74
C ASN A 59 1.91 1.51 -11.01
N VAL A 60 2.86 0.58 -11.16
CA VAL A 60 3.74 0.52 -12.33
C VAL A 60 3.24 -0.48 -13.36
N SER A 61 2.09 -1.09 -13.12
CA SER A 61 1.48 -2.04 -14.05
C SER A 61 0.57 -1.31 -15.05
N ASN A 62 0.00 -2.06 -15.98
CA ASN A 62 -0.93 -1.52 -16.98
C ASN A 62 -2.39 -1.70 -16.57
N ALA A 63 -2.65 -2.12 -15.36
CA ALA A 63 -3.99 -2.39 -14.87
C ALA A 63 -4.24 -1.66 -13.56
N VAL A 64 -5.51 -1.45 -13.25
CA VAL A 64 -5.90 -0.83 -11.96
C VAL A 64 -5.49 -1.75 -10.82
N GLY A 65 -4.93 -1.16 -9.77
CA GLY A 65 -4.60 -1.87 -8.54
C GLY A 65 -5.48 -1.39 -7.40
N ILE A 66 -5.90 -2.30 -6.54
CA ILE A 66 -6.71 -1.98 -5.38
C ILE A 66 -6.01 -2.50 -4.13
N MET A 67 -5.78 -1.58 -3.19
CA MET A 67 -5.15 -1.89 -1.92
C MET A 67 -6.16 -1.65 -0.80
N ARG A 68 -6.43 -2.69 -0.01
CA ARG A 68 -7.30 -2.56 1.16
C ARG A 68 -6.46 -2.28 2.38
N ILE A 69 -6.82 -1.25 3.11
CA ILE A 69 -6.10 -0.83 4.31
C ILE A 69 -7.00 -1.00 5.52
N THR A 70 -6.51 -1.71 6.52
CA THR A 70 -7.19 -1.86 7.81
C THR A 70 -6.33 -1.21 8.88
N ASP A 71 -6.86 -0.17 9.50
CA ASP A 71 -6.15 0.52 10.58
C ASP A 71 -6.23 -0.32 11.86
N LEU A 72 -5.09 -0.48 12.50
CA LEU A 72 -5.01 -1.15 13.80
C LEU A 72 -4.93 -0.08 14.87
N MET A 73 -5.94 0.00 15.70
CA MET A 73 -5.98 0.96 16.79
C MET A 73 -5.48 0.29 18.05
N ALA A 74 -4.49 0.93 18.66
CA ALA A 74 -3.97 0.44 19.92
C ALA A 74 -4.91 0.78 21.07
#